data_8192bd159c116082fb435d26cba02ace
#
_entry.id   8192bd159c116082fb435d26cba02ace
#
_cell.length_a   1.000
_cell.length_b   1.000
_cell.length_c   1.000
_cell.angle_alpha   90.00
_cell.angle_beta   90.00
_cell.angle_gamma   90.00
#
_symmetry.space_group_name_H-M   'P 1'
#
loop_
_entity.id
_entity.type
_entity.pdbx_description
1 polymer ?
#
loop_
_entity_poly.entity_id
_entity_poly.type
_entity_poly.pdbx_seq_one_letter_code
_entity_poly.pdbx_strand_id
1 'polypeptide(L)'
;MKSISDYAFPVQSDIRVRQGDLGRDGTVSTVGMARWLEDARIRLELPQFERLVAAGEFGPYQIILVGQSVERLAPARRTDTDIEVHTDIRRIGRSSFTYGHAVFAGGNRVGSGSATVVLFGTAGPFALPDELIADLTALAGPDSSETVVARANAERRQRNHYAYFAPLRARISDVDINQHVNFLALATWYDEAIAAFTAAALALDGLVPDLSPSSYRIDYVGEVTYPGEYEIGVLVDSFDADTVHYQLGIFLGSTCLGVAEAIGPRGELRAKSLGPC
;
A
#
# COMPACT_ATOMS: atom_id res chain seq x y z
N MET A 1 18.72 25.06 0.22
CA MET A 1 17.66 24.07 -0.01
C MET A 1 17.63 23.83 -1.52
N LYS A 2 18.05 22.65 -2.00
CA LYS A 2 17.86 22.29 -3.42
C LYS A 2 16.36 22.10 -3.64
N SER A 3 15.85 22.65 -4.72
CA SER A 3 14.46 22.47 -5.14
C SER A 3 14.19 20.98 -5.39
N ILE A 4 13.03 20.47 -5.00
CA ILE A 4 12.59 19.07 -5.22
C ILE A 4 12.53 18.73 -6.74
N SER A 5 12.53 19.74 -7.61
CA SER A 5 12.61 19.60 -9.08
C SER A 5 13.95 19.09 -9.62
N ASP A 6 14.99 18.97 -8.78
CA ASP A 6 16.31 18.51 -9.22
C ASP A 6 16.52 16.98 -9.16
N TYR A 7 15.48 16.22 -8.74
CA TYR A 7 15.54 14.76 -8.73
C TYR A 7 14.93 14.21 -10.03
N ALA A 8 15.77 13.83 -10.96
CA ALA A 8 15.34 13.12 -12.17
C ALA A 8 14.98 11.67 -11.80
N PHE A 9 13.71 11.37 -11.69
CA PHE A 9 13.23 9.99 -11.68
C PHE A 9 13.45 9.37 -13.06
N PRO A 10 13.98 8.14 -13.15
CA PRO A 10 14.28 7.52 -14.43
C PRO A 10 13.04 7.15 -15.26
N VAL A 11 11.90 6.97 -14.60
CA VAL A 11 10.65 6.61 -15.26
C VAL A 11 9.50 7.50 -14.82
N GLN A 12 8.72 7.95 -15.78
CA GLN A 12 7.55 8.79 -15.61
C GLN A 12 6.36 8.15 -16.31
N SER A 13 5.22 8.10 -15.63
CA SER A 13 3.97 7.54 -16.13
C SER A 13 2.83 8.54 -15.99
N ASP A 14 2.16 8.85 -17.10
CA ASP A 14 0.96 9.67 -17.09
C ASP A 14 -0.22 8.87 -16.53
N ILE A 15 -0.97 9.50 -15.64
CA ILE A 15 -2.12 8.90 -14.98
C ILE A 15 -3.39 9.67 -15.34
N ARG A 16 -4.41 8.92 -15.73
CA ARG A 16 -5.75 9.47 -15.90
C ARG A 16 -6.60 9.15 -14.68
N VAL A 17 -7.03 10.19 -13.96
CA VAL A 17 -7.92 10.06 -12.79
C VAL A 17 -9.27 9.46 -13.23
N ARG A 18 -9.66 8.36 -12.60
CA ARG A 18 -10.94 7.68 -12.80
C ARG A 18 -11.90 8.03 -11.67
N GLN A 19 -13.20 7.89 -11.92
CA GLN A 19 -14.21 8.10 -10.86
C GLN A 19 -14.00 7.17 -9.67
N GLY A 20 -13.54 5.93 -9.89
CA GLY A 20 -13.26 4.96 -8.83
C GLY A 20 -11.99 5.23 -8.03
N ASP A 21 -11.20 6.26 -8.36
CA ASP A 21 -10.04 6.68 -7.60
C ASP A 21 -10.40 7.72 -6.53
N LEU A 22 -11.62 8.30 -6.63
CA LEU A 22 -12.06 9.37 -5.73
C LEU A 22 -12.63 8.80 -4.43
N GLY A 23 -12.30 9.47 -3.34
CA GLY A 23 -12.95 9.31 -2.05
C GLY A 23 -14.30 10.05 -2.02
N ARG A 24 -14.99 9.95 -0.89
CA ARG A 24 -16.30 10.59 -0.67
C ARG A 24 -16.22 12.13 -0.63
N ASP A 25 -15.04 12.66 -0.35
CA ASP A 25 -14.75 14.10 -0.37
C ASP A 25 -14.52 14.66 -1.79
N GLY A 26 -14.55 13.80 -2.82
CA GLY A 26 -14.32 14.14 -4.22
C GLY A 26 -12.85 14.36 -4.59
N THR A 27 -11.92 14.10 -3.65
CA THR A 27 -10.47 14.04 -3.92
C THR A 27 -10.04 12.60 -4.12
N VAL A 28 -8.84 12.39 -4.65
CA VAL A 28 -8.27 11.06 -4.82
C VAL A 28 -8.03 10.43 -3.46
N SER A 29 -8.59 9.24 -3.24
CA SER A 29 -8.41 8.48 -2.00
C SER A 29 -6.99 7.91 -1.91
N THR A 30 -6.56 7.53 -0.71
CA THR A 30 -5.26 6.86 -0.52
C THR A 30 -5.20 5.54 -1.26
N VAL A 31 -6.30 4.78 -1.31
CA VAL A 31 -6.42 3.56 -2.13
C VAL A 31 -6.39 3.87 -3.62
N GLY A 32 -7.05 4.96 -4.05
CA GLY A 32 -6.97 5.44 -5.44
C GLY A 32 -5.54 5.81 -5.85
N MET A 33 -4.81 6.48 -4.97
CA MET A 33 -3.40 6.78 -5.19
C MET A 33 -2.54 5.50 -5.21
N ALA A 34 -2.77 4.55 -4.31
CA ALA A 34 -2.09 3.25 -4.33
C ALA A 34 -2.26 2.51 -5.66
N ARG A 35 -3.45 2.60 -6.29
CA ARG A 35 -3.71 2.07 -7.63
C ARG A 35 -2.86 2.73 -8.71
N TRP A 36 -2.62 4.03 -8.62
CA TRP A 36 -1.73 4.74 -9.54
C TRP A 36 -0.28 4.27 -9.42
N LEU A 37 0.18 4.05 -8.17
CA LEU A 37 1.52 3.52 -7.90
C LEU A 37 1.66 2.09 -8.45
N GLU A 38 0.62 1.26 -8.30
CA GLU A 38 0.58 -0.09 -8.88
C GLU A 38 0.64 -0.05 -10.41
N ASP A 39 -0.18 0.78 -11.06
CA ASP A 39 -0.19 0.92 -12.53
C ASP A 39 1.19 1.36 -13.07
N ALA A 40 1.82 2.34 -12.41
CA ALA A 40 3.15 2.79 -12.78
C ALA A 40 4.22 1.69 -12.60
N ARG A 41 4.13 0.90 -11.51
CA ARG A 41 5.02 -0.22 -11.24
C ARG A 41 4.87 -1.35 -12.26
N ILE A 42 3.63 -1.75 -12.57
CA ILE A 42 3.36 -2.82 -13.53
C ILE A 42 3.85 -2.45 -14.93
N ARG A 43 3.69 -1.19 -15.33
CA ARG A 43 4.23 -0.71 -16.61
C ARG A 43 5.76 -0.79 -16.68
N LEU A 44 6.43 -0.65 -15.55
CA LEU A 44 7.88 -0.79 -15.46
C LEU A 44 8.32 -2.26 -15.45
N GLU A 45 7.59 -3.12 -14.76
CA GLU A 45 7.91 -4.54 -14.61
C GLU A 45 7.77 -5.32 -15.92
N LEU A 46 6.66 -5.15 -16.61
CA LEU A 46 6.31 -5.96 -17.77
C LEU A 46 7.40 -6.02 -18.85
N PRO A 47 8.00 -4.93 -19.34
CA PRO A 47 9.02 -5.00 -20.40
C PRO A 47 10.29 -5.72 -19.97
N GLN A 48 10.68 -5.62 -18.71
CA GLN A 48 11.92 -6.23 -18.21
C GLN A 48 11.76 -7.72 -17.99
N PHE A 49 10.65 -8.12 -17.39
CA PHE A 49 10.36 -9.54 -17.15
C PHE A 49 10.03 -10.30 -18.44
N GLU A 50 9.29 -9.70 -19.38
CA GLU A 50 9.04 -10.29 -20.68
C GLU A 50 10.36 -10.58 -21.43
N ARG A 51 11.31 -9.67 -21.38
CA ARG A 51 12.64 -9.86 -22.00
C ARG A 51 13.39 -11.04 -21.38
N LEU A 52 13.40 -11.13 -20.03
CA LEU A 52 14.10 -12.20 -19.32
C LEU A 52 13.42 -13.56 -19.52
N VAL A 53 12.08 -13.58 -19.54
CA VAL A 53 11.32 -14.80 -19.89
C VAL A 53 11.61 -15.24 -21.32
N ALA A 54 11.67 -14.31 -22.26
CA ALA A 54 12.01 -14.61 -23.67
C ALA A 54 13.45 -15.12 -23.83
N ALA A 55 14.37 -14.66 -23.01
CA ALA A 55 15.75 -15.16 -22.98
C ALA A 55 15.90 -16.56 -22.36
N GLY A 56 14.84 -17.07 -21.70
CA GLY A 56 14.85 -18.40 -21.09
C GLY A 56 15.64 -18.47 -19.77
N GLU A 57 16.03 -17.36 -19.21
CA GLU A 57 16.80 -17.28 -17.97
C GLU A 57 15.94 -17.42 -16.69
N PHE A 58 14.64 -17.21 -16.84
CA PHE A 58 13.67 -17.38 -15.77
C PHE A 58 12.82 -18.63 -15.98
N GLY A 59 12.91 -19.55 -15.02
CA GLY A 59 11.92 -20.61 -14.86
C GLY A 59 10.58 -20.06 -14.35
N PRO A 60 9.63 -20.92 -13.95
CA PRO A 60 8.38 -20.50 -13.33
C PRO A 60 8.67 -19.81 -12.00
N TYR A 61 8.58 -18.50 -11.98
CA TYR A 61 8.73 -17.64 -10.80
C TYR A 61 7.49 -16.77 -10.64
N GLN A 62 7.28 -16.29 -9.43
CA GLN A 62 6.25 -15.32 -9.10
C GLN A 62 6.90 -14.07 -8.49
N ILE A 63 6.35 -12.93 -8.83
CA ILE A 63 6.67 -11.66 -8.17
C ILE A 63 5.63 -11.45 -7.09
N ILE A 64 6.07 -11.38 -5.86
CA ILE A 64 5.19 -11.24 -4.72
C ILE A 64 5.45 -9.90 -4.06
N LEU A 65 4.42 -9.07 -3.94
CA LEU A 65 4.46 -7.85 -3.15
C LEU A 65 4.46 -8.24 -1.67
N VAL A 66 5.49 -7.82 -0.94
CA VAL A 66 5.65 -8.12 0.49
C VAL A 66 5.44 -6.91 1.39
N GLY A 67 5.40 -5.72 0.80
CA GLY A 67 5.11 -4.50 1.55
C GLY A 67 4.92 -3.32 0.63
N GLN A 68 4.10 -2.37 1.06
CA GLN A 68 3.91 -1.10 0.35
C GLN A 68 3.63 0.03 1.32
N SER A 69 3.96 1.23 0.90
CA SER A 69 3.52 2.46 1.54
C SER A 69 2.87 3.39 0.53
N VAL A 70 1.93 4.18 0.98
CA VAL A 70 1.32 5.26 0.21
C VAL A 70 0.97 6.41 1.15
N GLU A 71 1.23 7.63 0.71
CA GLU A 71 0.97 8.84 1.46
C GLU A 71 0.41 9.92 0.53
N ARG A 72 -0.73 10.47 0.90
CA ARG A 72 -1.30 11.67 0.27
C ARG A 72 -0.76 12.91 0.99
N LEU A 73 -0.04 13.74 0.26
CA LEU A 73 0.56 14.97 0.79
C LEU A 73 -0.34 16.18 0.53
N ALA A 74 -1.11 16.13 -0.55
CA ALA A 74 -2.06 17.17 -0.93
C ALA A 74 -3.25 16.57 -1.69
N PRO A 75 -4.41 17.26 -1.72
CA PRO A 75 -5.56 16.82 -2.49
C PRO A 75 -5.25 16.82 -4.00
N ALA A 76 -5.56 15.71 -4.68
CA ALA A 76 -5.63 15.63 -6.13
C ALA A 76 -7.08 15.38 -6.53
N ARG A 77 -7.53 15.95 -7.67
CA ARG A 77 -8.93 15.95 -8.11
C ARG A 77 -9.07 15.45 -9.54
N ARG A 78 -10.27 15.04 -9.89
CA ARG A 78 -10.59 14.59 -11.25
C ARG A 78 -10.36 15.69 -12.33
N THR A 79 -10.40 16.93 -11.94
CA THR A 79 -10.15 18.08 -12.82
C THR A 79 -8.68 18.34 -13.08
N ASP A 80 -7.79 17.72 -12.30
CA ASP A 80 -6.36 17.86 -12.51
C ASP A 80 -5.97 17.04 -13.75
N THR A 81 -5.33 17.69 -14.72
CA THR A 81 -5.08 17.11 -16.04
C THR A 81 -3.70 16.51 -16.18
N ASP A 82 -2.75 16.99 -15.42
CA ASP A 82 -1.34 16.62 -15.52
C ASP A 82 -0.91 15.83 -14.27
N ILE A 83 -1.46 14.62 -14.14
CA ILE A 83 -1.08 13.70 -13.06
C ILE A 83 0.00 12.78 -13.58
N GLU A 84 1.12 12.76 -12.89
CA GLU A 84 2.28 11.93 -13.21
C GLU A 84 2.71 11.13 -11.99
N VAL A 85 3.07 9.87 -12.21
CA VAL A 85 3.79 9.06 -11.22
C VAL A 85 5.22 8.88 -11.69
N HIS A 86 6.13 9.38 -10.91
CA HIS A 86 7.57 9.23 -11.12
C HIS A 86 8.06 8.05 -10.30
N THR A 87 8.76 7.12 -10.94
CA THR A 87 9.19 5.86 -10.35
C THR A 87 10.71 5.70 -10.45
N ASP A 88 11.32 5.24 -9.36
CA ASP A 88 12.73 4.84 -9.29
C ASP A 88 12.89 3.52 -8.53
N ILE A 89 14.11 2.98 -8.51
CA ILE A 89 14.49 1.85 -7.67
C ILE A 89 15.27 2.39 -6.46
N ARG A 90 14.72 2.18 -5.27
CA ARG A 90 15.29 2.64 -3.99
C ARG A 90 16.26 1.65 -3.39
N ARG A 91 16.05 0.37 -3.62
CA ARG A 91 16.83 -0.68 -3.02
C ARG A 91 16.83 -1.93 -3.88
N ILE A 92 17.99 -2.58 -3.95
CA ILE A 92 18.15 -3.91 -4.55
C ILE A 92 18.76 -4.81 -3.48
N GLY A 93 18.04 -5.89 -3.12
CA GLY A 93 18.48 -6.93 -2.21
C GLY A 93 18.85 -8.21 -2.96
N ARG A 94 19.07 -9.30 -2.23
CA ARG A 94 19.42 -10.58 -2.85
C ARG A 94 18.28 -11.18 -3.68
N SER A 95 17.05 -11.13 -3.17
CA SER A 95 15.85 -11.73 -3.78
C SER A 95 14.69 -10.74 -3.86
N SER A 96 14.92 -9.47 -3.59
CA SER A 96 13.91 -8.44 -3.50
C SER A 96 14.43 -7.10 -3.98
N PHE A 97 13.53 -6.24 -4.42
CA PHE A 97 13.85 -4.85 -4.67
C PHE A 97 12.66 -3.95 -4.30
N THR A 98 12.94 -2.67 -4.11
CA THR A 98 11.94 -1.70 -3.66
C THR A 98 11.83 -0.57 -4.68
N TYR A 99 10.61 -0.35 -5.16
CA TYR A 99 10.25 0.82 -5.94
C TYR A 99 10.01 2.03 -5.01
N GLY A 100 10.46 3.18 -5.43
CA GLY A 100 10.06 4.48 -4.90
C GLY A 100 9.14 5.19 -5.88
N HIS A 101 8.14 5.90 -5.36
CA HIS A 101 7.19 6.63 -6.18
C HIS A 101 7.01 8.05 -5.63
N ALA A 102 6.87 9.01 -6.54
CA ALA A 102 6.38 10.36 -6.25
C ALA A 102 5.24 10.69 -7.21
N VAL A 103 4.15 11.24 -6.70
CA VAL A 103 2.96 11.62 -7.47
C VAL A 103 2.92 13.14 -7.60
N PHE A 104 2.78 13.62 -8.82
CA PHE A 104 2.69 15.04 -9.13
C PHE A 104 1.36 15.38 -9.80
N ALA A 105 0.84 16.56 -9.50
CA ALA A 105 -0.32 17.16 -10.16
C ALA A 105 0.04 18.59 -10.57
N GLY A 106 0.10 18.87 -11.87
CA GLY A 106 0.52 20.17 -12.38
C GLY A 106 1.90 20.60 -11.85
N GLY A 107 2.84 19.67 -11.76
CA GLY A 107 4.20 19.89 -11.27
C GLY A 107 4.34 19.97 -9.74
N ASN A 108 3.26 19.92 -8.97
CA ASN A 108 3.31 19.91 -7.50
C ASN A 108 3.25 18.48 -6.98
N ARG A 109 4.12 18.14 -6.03
CA ARG A 109 4.08 16.82 -5.39
C ARG A 109 2.83 16.70 -4.51
N VAL A 110 1.96 15.74 -4.84
CA VAL A 110 0.70 15.48 -4.14
C VAL A 110 0.69 14.16 -3.39
N GLY A 111 1.68 13.31 -3.62
CA GLY A 111 1.79 12.05 -2.92
C GLY A 111 3.14 11.36 -3.09
N SER A 112 3.30 10.27 -2.36
CA SER A 112 4.48 9.39 -2.41
C SER A 112 4.12 7.98 -2.00
N GLY A 113 5.03 7.06 -2.29
CA GLY A 113 4.92 5.69 -1.81
C GLY A 113 6.10 4.83 -2.18
N SER A 114 6.04 3.60 -1.73
CA SER A 114 7.02 2.57 -2.06
C SER A 114 6.35 1.21 -2.16
N ALA A 115 6.99 0.29 -2.89
CA ALA A 115 6.54 -1.09 -3.00
C ALA A 115 7.75 -2.02 -3.01
N THR A 116 7.77 -2.99 -2.09
CA THR A 116 8.82 -4.01 -2.04
C THR A 116 8.30 -5.31 -2.58
N VAL A 117 8.95 -5.83 -3.59
CA VAL A 117 8.65 -7.12 -4.21
C VAL A 117 9.76 -8.12 -3.98
N VAL A 118 9.39 -9.39 -3.92
CA VAL A 118 10.28 -10.53 -3.80
C VAL A 118 10.08 -11.45 -4.98
N LEU A 119 11.16 -11.92 -5.56
CA LEU A 119 11.13 -12.96 -6.56
C LEU A 119 11.06 -14.33 -5.87
N PHE A 120 9.99 -15.08 -6.15
CA PHE A 120 9.70 -16.37 -5.54
C PHE A 120 9.70 -17.47 -6.59
N GLY A 121 10.47 -18.54 -6.34
CA GLY A 121 10.42 -19.77 -7.11
C GLY A 121 9.71 -20.87 -6.32
N THR A 122 9.69 -22.08 -6.86
CA THR A 122 9.06 -23.27 -6.22
C THR A 122 9.67 -23.65 -4.88
N ALA A 123 10.93 -23.28 -4.63
CA ALA A 123 11.65 -23.56 -3.39
C ALA A 123 11.71 -22.38 -2.41
N GLY A 124 11.02 -21.27 -2.69
CA GLY A 124 11.03 -20.06 -1.87
C GLY A 124 11.66 -18.85 -2.57
N PRO A 125 12.15 -17.85 -1.79
CA PRO A 125 12.75 -16.65 -2.36
C PRO A 125 13.93 -16.99 -3.27
N PHE A 126 13.90 -16.48 -4.48
CA PHE A 126 14.88 -16.72 -5.54
C PHE A 126 15.81 -15.51 -5.68
N ALA A 127 17.11 -15.74 -5.87
CA ALA A 127 18.07 -14.64 -6.06
C ALA A 127 17.79 -13.90 -7.37
N LEU A 128 17.88 -12.59 -7.33
CA LEU A 128 17.73 -11.77 -8.54
C LEU A 128 18.87 -12.12 -9.52
N PRO A 129 18.57 -12.37 -10.80
CA PRO A 129 19.58 -12.57 -11.82
C PRO A 129 20.42 -11.31 -12.05
N ASP A 130 21.66 -11.49 -12.46
CA ASP A 130 22.61 -10.39 -12.67
C ASP A 130 22.11 -9.38 -13.71
N GLU A 131 21.47 -9.84 -14.78
CA GLU A 131 20.86 -8.96 -15.79
C GLU A 131 19.74 -8.10 -15.22
N LEU A 132 18.88 -8.68 -14.38
CA LEU A 132 17.83 -7.92 -13.71
C LEU A 132 18.42 -6.91 -12.72
N ILE A 133 19.47 -7.30 -11.99
CA ILE A 133 20.20 -6.38 -11.10
C ILE A 133 20.78 -5.20 -11.90
N ALA A 134 21.36 -5.45 -13.08
CA ALA A 134 21.87 -4.40 -13.93
C ALA A 134 20.78 -3.44 -14.40
N ASP A 135 19.64 -3.96 -14.85
CA ASP A 135 18.49 -3.15 -15.27
C ASP A 135 17.92 -2.32 -14.13
N LEU A 136 17.72 -2.93 -12.96
CA LEU A 136 17.25 -2.22 -11.77
C LEU A 136 18.22 -1.15 -11.30
N THR A 137 19.54 -1.41 -11.42
CA THR A 137 20.59 -0.44 -11.09
C THR A 137 20.55 0.77 -12.03
N ALA A 138 20.24 0.56 -13.29
CA ALA A 138 20.07 1.66 -14.26
C ALA A 138 18.86 2.56 -13.93
N LEU A 139 17.90 2.04 -13.15
CA LEU A 139 16.71 2.75 -12.68
C LEU A 139 16.86 3.26 -11.24
N ALA A 140 18.04 3.12 -10.63
CA ALA A 140 18.26 3.59 -9.26
C ALA A 140 18.15 5.11 -9.16
N GLY A 141 17.34 5.57 -8.25
CA GLY A 141 17.21 6.99 -7.92
C GLY A 141 18.35 7.49 -7.03
N PRO A 142 18.47 8.80 -6.87
CA PRO A 142 19.53 9.42 -6.06
C PRO A 142 19.48 9.05 -4.58
N ASP A 143 18.31 8.65 -4.06
CA ASP A 143 18.09 8.24 -2.68
C ASP A 143 18.14 6.72 -2.47
N SER A 144 18.90 6.00 -3.29
CA SER A 144 19.00 4.53 -3.28
C SER A 144 19.55 3.92 -1.96
N SER A 145 19.70 4.71 -0.91
CA SER A 145 20.16 4.30 0.43
C SER A 145 19.04 4.25 1.48
N GLU A 146 17.78 4.17 1.08
CA GLU A 146 16.68 4.19 2.04
C GLU A 146 16.84 3.08 3.10
N THR A 147 16.81 3.50 4.35
CA THR A 147 16.91 2.61 5.51
C THR A 147 15.82 1.54 5.41
N VAL A 148 16.20 0.29 5.63
CA VAL A 148 15.25 -0.82 5.73
C VAL A 148 14.19 -0.44 6.74
N VAL A 149 13.01 -0.16 6.24
CA VAL A 149 11.87 0.00 7.13
C VAL A 149 11.67 -1.35 7.82
N ALA A 150 11.82 -1.37 9.15
CA ALA A 150 11.70 -2.60 9.92
C ALA A 150 10.34 -3.24 9.64
N ARG A 151 10.34 -4.55 9.35
CA ARG A 151 9.09 -5.32 9.30
C ARG A 151 8.36 -5.16 10.62
N ALA A 152 7.03 -5.22 10.56
CA ALA A 152 6.20 -5.19 11.75
C ALA A 152 6.71 -6.17 12.81
N ASN A 153 6.79 -5.70 14.05
CA ASN A 153 7.23 -6.53 15.16
C ASN A 153 6.30 -7.76 15.34
N ALA A 154 6.76 -8.78 16.05
CA ALA A 154 6.01 -10.02 16.25
C ALA A 154 4.68 -9.79 17.01
N GLU A 155 4.62 -8.77 17.84
CA GLU A 155 3.43 -8.41 18.63
C GLU A 155 2.25 -8.02 17.74
N ARG A 156 2.47 -7.23 16.70
CA ARG A 156 1.44 -6.82 15.74
C ARG A 156 0.84 -7.97 14.93
N ARG A 157 1.46 -9.15 14.95
CA ARG A 157 0.94 -10.37 14.34
C ARG A 157 0.09 -11.20 15.29
N GLN A 158 -0.02 -10.77 16.56
CA GLN A 158 -0.83 -11.45 17.55
C GLN A 158 -2.24 -10.88 17.56
N ARG A 159 -3.25 -11.76 17.49
CA ARG A 159 -4.65 -11.34 17.50
C ARG A 159 -5.02 -10.52 18.75
N ASN A 160 -4.50 -10.89 19.91
CA ASN A 160 -4.75 -10.22 21.19
C ASN A 160 -4.11 -8.82 21.31
N HIS A 161 -3.33 -8.40 20.32
CA HIS A 161 -2.81 -7.04 20.23
C HIS A 161 -3.91 -6.03 19.89
N TYR A 162 -4.98 -6.44 19.25
CA TYR A 162 -6.05 -5.57 18.72
C TYR A 162 -7.25 -5.54 19.65
N ALA A 163 -7.81 -4.34 19.85
CA ALA A 163 -8.93 -4.11 20.75
C ALA A 163 -10.31 -4.22 20.06
N TYR A 164 -10.37 -4.03 18.75
CA TYR A 164 -11.60 -4.08 17.95
C TYR A 164 -11.41 -4.98 16.74
N PHE A 165 -12.48 -5.67 16.32
CA PHE A 165 -12.46 -6.52 15.12
C PHE A 165 -13.66 -6.24 14.24
N ALA A 166 -13.40 -5.92 12.97
CA ALA A 166 -14.43 -5.83 11.93
C ALA A 166 -14.44 -7.14 11.13
N PRO A 167 -15.59 -7.86 11.06
CA PRO A 167 -15.73 -9.02 10.21
C PRO A 167 -15.78 -8.59 8.74
N LEU A 168 -15.15 -9.37 7.86
CA LEU A 168 -15.11 -9.09 6.44
C LEU A 168 -15.10 -10.38 5.62
N ARG A 169 -15.89 -10.42 4.57
CA ARG A 169 -15.94 -11.52 3.62
C ARG A 169 -15.28 -11.14 2.32
N ALA A 170 -14.35 -11.96 1.85
CA ALA A 170 -13.78 -11.80 0.51
C ALA A 170 -14.86 -11.86 -0.56
N ARG A 171 -14.74 -11.02 -1.58
CA ARG A 171 -15.65 -10.94 -2.74
C ARG A 171 -14.92 -11.45 -3.97
N ILE A 172 -15.65 -12.01 -4.93
CA ILE A 172 -15.04 -12.43 -6.20
C ILE A 172 -14.38 -11.25 -6.96
N SER A 173 -14.89 -10.04 -6.77
CA SER A 173 -14.33 -8.82 -7.34
C SER A 173 -12.99 -8.41 -6.72
N ASP A 174 -12.64 -8.97 -5.56
CA ASP A 174 -11.39 -8.68 -4.86
C ASP A 174 -10.23 -9.52 -5.41
N VAL A 175 -10.55 -10.59 -6.20
CA VAL A 175 -9.58 -11.58 -6.70
C VAL A 175 -8.93 -11.09 -7.99
N ASP A 176 -7.62 -11.20 -8.06
CA ASP A 176 -6.82 -10.89 -9.24
C ASP A 176 -6.54 -12.11 -10.14
N ILE A 177 -5.73 -11.93 -11.17
CA ILE A 177 -5.35 -12.98 -12.12
C ILE A 177 -4.54 -14.11 -11.47
N ASN A 178 -3.93 -13.87 -10.31
CA ASN A 178 -3.17 -14.86 -9.55
C ASN A 178 -4.07 -15.70 -8.61
N GLN A 179 -5.38 -15.48 -8.65
CA GLN A 179 -6.38 -16.15 -7.81
C GLN A 179 -6.27 -15.81 -6.32
N HIS A 180 -5.62 -14.71 -5.97
CA HIS A 180 -5.52 -14.17 -4.62
C HIS A 180 -6.31 -12.86 -4.50
N VAL A 181 -6.67 -12.50 -3.29
CA VAL A 181 -7.24 -11.16 -3.03
C VAL A 181 -6.16 -10.12 -3.32
N ASN A 182 -6.47 -9.22 -4.24
CA ASN A 182 -5.56 -8.17 -4.69
C ASN A 182 -5.17 -7.22 -3.55
N PHE A 183 -3.95 -6.71 -3.59
CA PHE A 183 -3.41 -5.82 -2.56
C PHE A 183 -4.20 -4.52 -2.39
N LEU A 184 -4.80 -4.00 -3.47
CA LEU A 184 -5.67 -2.83 -3.39
C LEU A 184 -6.99 -3.15 -2.70
N ALA A 185 -7.52 -4.36 -2.89
CA ALA A 185 -8.69 -4.83 -2.14
C ALA A 185 -8.37 -4.92 -0.65
N LEU A 186 -7.19 -5.42 -0.26
CA LEU A 186 -6.75 -5.46 1.14
C LEU A 186 -6.62 -4.05 1.74
N ALA A 187 -6.11 -3.07 0.98
CA ALA A 187 -6.09 -1.67 1.43
C ALA A 187 -7.51 -1.11 1.64
N THR A 188 -8.45 -1.44 0.74
CA THR A 188 -9.87 -1.09 0.90
C THR A 188 -10.49 -1.75 2.14
N TRP A 189 -10.09 -2.98 2.48
CA TRP A 189 -10.56 -3.66 3.68
C TRP A 189 -10.10 -2.95 4.95
N TYR A 190 -8.93 -2.35 4.96
CA TYR A 190 -8.47 -1.51 6.07
C TYR A 190 -9.32 -0.23 6.19
N ASP A 191 -9.68 0.42 5.08
CA ASP A 191 -10.63 1.56 5.09
C ASP A 191 -11.98 1.15 5.69
N GLU A 192 -12.55 0.02 5.28
CA GLU A 192 -13.79 -0.56 5.80
C GLU A 192 -13.72 -0.81 7.32
N ALA A 193 -12.61 -1.38 7.79
CA ALA A 193 -12.42 -1.67 9.22
C ALA A 193 -12.30 -0.40 10.06
N ILE A 194 -11.60 0.62 9.57
CA ILE A 194 -11.52 1.94 10.23
C ILE A 194 -12.91 2.62 10.25
N ALA A 195 -13.66 2.53 9.16
CA ALA A 195 -15.02 3.05 9.11
C ALA A 195 -15.94 2.32 10.09
N ALA A 196 -15.89 0.99 10.18
CA ALA A 196 -16.65 0.19 11.13
C ALA A 196 -16.26 0.51 12.59
N PHE A 197 -14.96 0.64 12.88
CA PHE A 197 -14.46 1.10 14.18
C PHE A 197 -15.00 2.49 14.53
N THR A 198 -14.95 3.43 13.57
CA THR A 198 -15.45 4.81 13.76
C THR A 198 -16.94 4.82 14.05
N ALA A 199 -17.73 4.04 13.32
CA ALA A 199 -19.18 3.91 13.57
C ALA A 199 -19.44 3.42 15.00
N ALA A 200 -18.75 2.37 15.44
CA ALA A 200 -18.87 1.83 16.78
C ALA A 200 -18.43 2.84 17.86
N ALA A 201 -17.29 3.51 17.66
CA ALA A 201 -16.73 4.47 18.61
C ALA A 201 -17.59 5.73 18.79
N LEU A 202 -18.31 6.14 17.75
CA LEU A 202 -19.22 7.29 17.77
C LEU A 202 -20.70 6.90 17.98
N ALA A 203 -21.00 5.60 18.12
CA ALA A 203 -22.38 5.06 18.23
C ALA A 203 -23.30 5.57 17.09
N LEU A 204 -22.84 5.47 15.85
CA LEU A 204 -23.57 5.96 14.68
C LEU A 204 -24.49 4.88 14.10
N ASP A 205 -25.73 5.26 13.83
CA ASP A 205 -26.73 4.43 13.14
C ASP A 205 -26.89 4.78 11.64
N GLY A 206 -25.94 5.52 11.07
CA GLY A 206 -26.05 6.04 9.71
C GLY A 206 -24.72 6.23 9.02
N LEU A 207 -24.66 7.23 8.17
CA LEU A 207 -23.47 7.53 7.39
C LEU A 207 -22.26 7.90 8.28
N VAL A 208 -21.21 7.12 8.18
CA VAL A 208 -19.96 7.37 8.90
C VAL A 208 -19.24 8.58 8.28
N PRO A 209 -18.69 9.50 9.09
CA PRO A 209 -17.81 10.56 8.59
C PRO A 209 -16.67 9.99 7.72
N ASP A 210 -16.20 10.76 6.74
CA ASP A 210 -15.05 10.37 5.95
C ASP A 210 -13.76 10.63 6.75
N LEU A 211 -13.30 9.61 7.44
CA LEU A 211 -12.05 9.60 8.18
C LEU A 211 -11.02 8.69 7.50
N SER A 212 -11.13 8.52 6.18
CA SER A 212 -10.19 7.71 5.39
C SER A 212 -8.76 8.19 5.62
N PRO A 213 -7.83 7.27 5.93
CA PRO A 213 -6.43 7.59 6.17
C PRO A 213 -5.78 8.34 5.02
N SER A 214 -4.88 9.26 5.34
CA SER A 214 -4.00 9.94 4.39
C SER A 214 -2.77 9.11 4.05
N SER A 215 -2.42 8.14 4.90
CA SER A 215 -1.30 7.24 4.63
C SER A 215 -1.56 5.83 5.10
N TYR A 216 -0.96 4.88 4.37
CA TYR A 216 -0.85 3.46 4.73
C TYR A 216 0.59 2.99 4.58
N ARG A 217 0.96 2.08 5.48
CA ARG A 217 2.12 1.25 5.39
C ARG A 217 1.70 -0.19 5.70
N ILE A 218 1.81 -1.06 4.73
CA ILE A 218 1.27 -2.41 4.77
C ILE A 218 2.40 -3.42 4.61
N ASP A 219 2.47 -4.41 5.49
CA ASP A 219 3.31 -5.60 5.38
C ASP A 219 2.42 -6.83 5.13
N TYR A 220 2.65 -7.53 4.04
CA TYR A 220 1.95 -8.75 3.70
C TYR A 220 2.70 -9.95 4.31
N VAL A 221 1.96 -10.81 5.01
CA VAL A 221 2.51 -11.93 5.78
C VAL A 221 2.13 -13.28 5.17
N GLY A 222 0.92 -13.37 4.65
CA GLY A 222 0.37 -14.57 4.04
C GLY A 222 -0.65 -14.24 2.97
N GLU A 223 -1.07 -15.27 2.24
CA GLU A 223 -2.04 -15.14 1.17
C GLU A 223 -3.46 -14.99 1.72
N VAL A 224 -4.22 -14.08 1.12
CA VAL A 224 -5.66 -13.92 1.35
C VAL A 224 -6.38 -14.44 0.13
N THR A 225 -7.28 -15.41 0.32
CA THR A 225 -7.92 -16.15 -0.78
C THR A 225 -9.44 -15.98 -0.79
N TYR A 226 -10.07 -16.35 -1.90
CA TYR A 226 -11.51 -16.44 -2.06
C TYR A 226 -11.91 -17.92 -2.34
N PRO A 227 -13.02 -18.40 -1.77
CA PRO A 227 -13.85 -17.76 -0.74
C PRO A 227 -13.16 -17.74 0.62
N GLY A 228 -13.47 -16.71 1.45
CA GLY A 228 -12.92 -16.61 2.80
C GLY A 228 -13.68 -15.60 3.65
N GLU A 229 -13.71 -15.84 4.97
CA GLU A 229 -14.21 -14.93 5.98
C GLU A 229 -13.05 -14.55 6.89
N TYR A 230 -12.83 -13.26 7.03
CA TYR A 230 -11.69 -12.66 7.71
C TYR A 230 -12.15 -11.71 8.78
N GLU A 231 -11.24 -11.34 9.65
CA GLU A 231 -11.44 -10.27 10.62
C GLU A 231 -10.28 -9.30 10.54
N ILE A 232 -10.61 -8.01 10.53
CA ILE A 232 -9.62 -6.95 10.56
C ILE A 232 -9.55 -6.40 11.98
N GLY A 233 -8.44 -6.66 12.66
CA GLY A 233 -8.12 -6.08 13.96
C GLY A 233 -7.78 -4.60 13.80
N VAL A 234 -8.28 -3.76 14.70
CA VAL A 234 -7.99 -2.32 14.78
C VAL A 234 -7.53 -1.98 16.18
N LEU A 235 -6.42 -1.28 16.27
CA LEU A 235 -5.90 -0.68 17.49
C LEU A 235 -5.57 0.79 17.19
N VAL A 236 -5.98 1.69 18.07
CA VAL A 236 -5.48 3.06 18.08
C VAL A 236 -4.16 3.06 18.85
N ASP A 237 -3.07 3.32 18.15
CA ASP A 237 -1.73 3.37 18.72
C ASP A 237 -1.48 4.69 19.46
N SER A 238 -1.83 5.79 18.77
CA SER A 238 -1.72 7.14 19.32
C SER A 238 -2.66 8.11 18.61
N PHE A 239 -2.87 9.27 19.17
CA PHE A 239 -3.63 10.35 18.54
C PHE A 239 -3.20 11.71 19.08
N ASP A 240 -3.38 12.75 18.28
CA ASP A 240 -3.20 14.16 18.65
C ASP A 240 -4.49 14.97 18.44
N ALA A 241 -4.38 16.28 18.23
CA ALA A 241 -5.54 17.15 18.01
C ALA A 241 -6.25 16.83 16.68
N ASP A 242 -5.52 16.49 15.64
CA ASP A 242 -5.99 16.43 14.25
C ASP A 242 -5.94 15.02 13.65
N THR A 243 -5.06 14.15 14.18
CA THR A 243 -4.77 12.83 13.59
C THR A 243 -4.95 11.67 14.56
N VAL A 244 -5.22 10.50 13.99
CA VAL A 244 -5.21 9.20 14.67
C VAL A 244 -4.25 8.27 13.93
N HIS A 245 -3.41 7.59 14.70
CA HIS A 245 -2.51 6.54 14.23
C HIS A 245 -3.13 5.18 14.56
N TYR A 246 -3.35 4.38 13.54
CA TYR A 246 -3.92 3.04 13.67
C TYR A 246 -2.87 1.97 13.43
N GLN A 247 -2.97 0.88 14.17
CA GLN A 247 -2.38 -0.41 13.82
C GLN A 247 -3.51 -1.36 13.42
N LEU A 248 -3.31 -2.07 12.33
CA LEU A 248 -4.32 -2.92 11.71
C LEU A 248 -3.73 -4.31 11.43
N GLY A 249 -4.57 -5.35 11.48
CA GLY A 249 -4.15 -6.71 11.16
C GLY A 249 -5.25 -7.52 10.51
N ILE A 250 -4.94 -8.29 9.46
CA ILE A 250 -5.87 -9.22 8.80
C ILE A 250 -5.68 -10.61 9.39
N PHE A 251 -6.78 -11.24 9.80
CA PHE A 251 -6.77 -12.55 10.44
C PHE A 251 -7.72 -13.53 9.79
N LEU A 252 -7.24 -14.77 9.61
CA LEU A 252 -8.07 -15.95 9.38
C LEU A 252 -7.99 -16.83 10.64
N GLY A 253 -9.02 -16.76 11.47
CA GLY A 253 -8.97 -17.34 12.82
C GLY A 253 -7.87 -16.67 13.66
N SER A 254 -6.86 -17.44 14.07
CA SER A 254 -5.69 -16.92 14.80
C SER A 254 -4.49 -16.57 13.91
N THR A 255 -4.56 -16.89 12.62
CA THR A 255 -3.44 -16.70 11.69
C THR A 255 -3.43 -15.27 11.15
N CYS A 256 -2.34 -14.54 11.36
CA CYS A 256 -2.14 -13.21 10.79
C CYS A 256 -1.68 -13.33 9.33
N LEU A 257 -2.38 -12.65 8.42
CA LEU A 257 -2.09 -12.63 6.99
C LEU A 257 -1.53 -11.30 6.50
N GLY A 258 -1.65 -10.24 7.29
CA GLY A 258 -1.11 -8.94 6.97
C GLY A 258 -1.25 -7.99 8.15
N VAL A 259 -0.39 -6.99 8.20
CA VAL A 259 -0.47 -5.90 9.18
C VAL A 259 -0.28 -4.57 8.50
N ALA A 260 -0.90 -3.52 9.04
CA ALA A 260 -0.74 -2.18 8.50
C ALA A 260 -0.63 -1.14 9.62
N GLU A 261 -0.01 -0.02 9.28
CA GLU A 261 -0.11 1.26 9.97
C GLU A 261 -0.89 2.22 9.09
N ALA A 262 -1.74 3.03 9.70
CA ALA A 262 -2.48 4.06 8.99
C ALA A 262 -2.51 5.35 9.81
N ILE A 263 -2.48 6.49 9.12
CA ILE A 263 -2.68 7.80 9.72
C ILE A 263 -3.88 8.44 9.05
N GLY A 264 -4.87 8.79 9.84
CA GLY A 264 -6.08 9.41 9.33
C GLY A 264 -6.50 10.62 10.15
N PRO A 265 -7.47 11.40 9.66
CA PRO A 265 -8.01 12.52 10.40
C PRO A 265 -8.75 12.01 11.65
N ARG A 266 -8.62 12.74 12.75
CA ARG A 266 -9.29 12.41 14.00
C ARG A 266 -10.78 12.72 13.94
N GLY A 267 -11.19 13.78 13.28
CA GLY A 267 -12.57 14.21 13.22
C GLY A 267 -13.19 14.37 14.62
N GLU A 268 -14.37 13.76 14.83
CA GLU A 268 -15.11 13.80 16.09
C GLU A 268 -14.72 12.71 17.10
N LEU A 269 -13.75 11.85 16.77
CA LEU A 269 -13.26 10.81 17.68
C LEU A 269 -12.67 11.44 18.95
N ARG A 270 -13.22 11.06 20.11
CA ARG A 270 -12.80 11.57 21.41
C ARG A 270 -11.88 10.56 22.09
N ALA A 271 -11.01 11.04 22.98
CA ALA A 271 -10.10 10.20 23.76
C ALA A 271 -10.84 9.03 24.47
N LYS A 272 -12.04 9.26 24.98
CA LYS A 272 -12.87 8.22 25.62
C LYS A 272 -13.36 7.13 24.65
N SER A 273 -13.48 7.47 23.35
CA SER A 273 -13.91 6.53 22.30
C SER A 273 -12.74 5.73 21.72
N LEU A 274 -11.51 6.15 21.97
CA LEU A 274 -10.30 5.55 21.40
C LEU A 274 -9.68 4.48 22.32
N GLY A 275 -10.21 4.29 23.52
CA GLY A 275 -9.69 3.34 24.50
C GLY A 275 -8.52 3.91 25.34
N PRO A 276 -8.03 3.17 26.33
CA PRO A 276 -6.83 3.55 27.05
C PRO A 276 -5.62 3.45 26.10
N CYS A 277 -4.86 4.56 26.02
CA CYS A 277 -3.51 4.52 25.42
C CYS A 277 -2.57 3.73 26.33
#